data_81f68f13ef1dd6a78a2137d3589d72d5
#
_entry.id   81f68f13ef1dd6a78a2137d3589d72d5
#
_cell.length_a   1.000
_cell.length_b   1.000
_cell.length_c   1.000
_cell.angle_alpha   90.00
_cell.angle_beta   90.00
_cell.angle_gamma   90.00
#
_symmetry.space_group_name_H-M   'P 1'
#
loop_
_entity.id
_entity.type
_entity.pdbx_description
1 polymer ?
#
loop_
_entity_poly.entity_id
_entity_poly.type
_entity_poly.pdbx_seq_one_letter_code
_entity_poly.pdbx_strand_id
1 'polypeptide(L)'
;MAVDLSKMTKWEVGKLFDLSVLPKNSNEDDIRNGCRLAKKYNCAAFYAATNFWLPVMLEELEGSDVLPAVGLDFPFGGNTAYMKAMETEEAVKMGAKALDIVMNIGALRSKNYKAVEEELKAFKDAAAGNLTKCILEVNFLTDEEIADGCKMIRDAGIHYAKTSSGQFEGPTMEQFLVMKETLKGSDVKLKVAGVKFPRPQNAYCFIMAGADLIGTRAAPQMIDALDQMREIGIIPPYKG
;
A
#
# COMPACT_ATOMS: atom_id res chain seq x y z
N MET A 1 -7.27 15.82 4.42
CA MET A 1 -7.14 16.93 3.42
C MET A 1 -6.44 16.37 2.21
N ALA A 2 -6.86 16.73 1.00
CA ALA A 2 -6.13 16.31 -0.20
C ALA A 2 -4.69 16.86 -0.18
N VAL A 3 -3.74 16.09 -0.72
CA VAL A 3 -2.33 16.48 -0.80
C VAL A 3 -2.18 17.70 -1.71
N ASP A 4 -1.51 18.75 -1.23
CA ASP A 4 -1.25 19.96 -2.03
C ASP A 4 0.11 19.86 -2.73
N LEU A 5 0.10 19.22 -3.92
CA LEU A 5 1.31 19.05 -4.73
C LEU A 5 1.95 20.37 -5.21
N SER A 6 1.23 21.51 -5.11
CA SER A 6 1.79 22.81 -5.49
C SER A 6 2.87 23.29 -4.53
N LYS A 7 2.95 22.73 -3.33
CA LYS A 7 3.91 23.11 -2.27
C LYS A 7 4.99 22.06 -2.01
N MET A 8 4.95 20.93 -2.71
CA MET A 8 5.86 19.82 -2.43
C MET A 8 7.04 19.79 -3.39
N THR A 9 8.23 19.66 -2.85
CA THR A 9 9.47 19.33 -3.57
C THR A 9 9.48 17.85 -3.97
N LYS A 10 10.42 17.44 -4.84
CA LYS A 10 10.62 16.02 -5.17
C LYS A 10 10.90 15.17 -3.93
N TRP A 11 11.65 15.71 -2.98
CA TRP A 11 11.96 15.03 -1.72
C TRP A 11 10.70 14.74 -0.90
N GLU A 12 9.85 15.74 -0.73
CA GLU A 12 8.59 15.59 0.01
C GLU A 12 7.58 14.69 -0.71
N VAL A 13 7.52 14.76 -2.04
CA VAL A 13 6.68 13.88 -2.86
C VAL A 13 7.08 12.41 -2.71
N GLY A 14 8.35 12.12 -2.41
CA GLY A 14 8.80 10.76 -2.10
C GLY A 14 7.96 10.07 -1.02
N LYS A 15 7.49 10.82 -0.01
CA LYS A 15 6.62 10.31 1.07
C LYS A 15 5.21 9.90 0.62
N LEU A 16 4.83 10.17 -0.62
CA LEU A 16 3.59 9.68 -1.21
C LEU A 16 3.76 8.34 -1.93
N PHE A 17 4.97 7.75 -1.88
CA PHE A 17 5.28 6.52 -2.57
C PHE A 17 5.83 5.45 -1.62
N ASP A 18 5.29 4.24 -1.75
CA ASP A 18 5.89 3.02 -1.25
C ASP A 18 6.60 2.33 -2.42
N LEU A 19 7.92 2.16 -2.34
CA LEU A 19 8.68 1.40 -3.31
C LEU A 19 8.62 -0.09 -2.96
N SER A 20 8.52 -0.96 -3.95
CA SER A 20 8.42 -2.40 -3.70
C SER A 20 9.27 -3.24 -4.66
N VAL A 21 9.79 -4.36 -4.14
CA VAL A 21 10.39 -5.47 -4.89
C VAL A 21 9.64 -6.75 -4.51
N LEU A 22 8.72 -7.19 -5.37
CA LEU A 22 7.77 -8.27 -5.08
C LEU A 22 7.92 -9.55 -5.92
N PRO A 23 8.71 -9.60 -7.04
CA PRO A 23 8.84 -10.82 -7.80
C PRO A 23 9.36 -11.99 -6.94
N LYS A 24 8.77 -13.18 -7.09
CA LYS A 24 9.14 -14.36 -6.30
C LYS A 24 10.58 -14.84 -6.49
N ASN A 25 11.22 -14.42 -7.58
CA ASN A 25 12.61 -14.73 -7.91
C ASN A 25 13.59 -13.61 -7.53
N SER A 26 13.16 -12.62 -6.74
CA SER A 26 14.05 -11.58 -6.24
C SER A 26 15.11 -12.17 -5.32
N ASN A 27 16.34 -11.73 -5.49
CA ASN A 27 17.48 -12.08 -4.67
C ASN A 27 17.85 -10.97 -3.69
N GLU A 28 18.88 -11.18 -2.88
CA GLU A 28 19.33 -10.22 -1.87
C GLU A 28 19.77 -8.89 -2.49
N ASP A 29 20.46 -8.92 -3.63
CA ASP A 29 20.89 -7.69 -4.31
C ASP A 29 19.72 -6.85 -4.79
N ASP A 30 18.64 -7.48 -5.27
CA ASP A 30 17.41 -6.78 -5.66
C ASP A 30 16.80 -6.03 -4.45
N ILE A 31 16.77 -6.68 -3.29
CA ILE A 31 16.23 -6.09 -2.05
C ILE A 31 17.13 -4.94 -1.58
N ARG A 32 18.45 -5.15 -1.50
CA ARG A 32 19.41 -4.11 -1.09
C ARG A 32 19.34 -2.89 -2.02
N ASN A 33 19.32 -3.10 -3.32
CA ASN A 33 19.19 -2.03 -4.30
C ASN A 33 17.85 -1.30 -4.17
N GLY A 34 16.75 -2.02 -3.94
CA GLY A 34 15.44 -1.43 -3.69
C GLY A 34 15.44 -0.54 -2.44
N CYS A 35 16.03 -1.00 -1.33
CA CYS A 35 16.16 -0.21 -0.10
C CYS A 35 16.96 1.08 -0.32
N ARG A 36 18.11 0.99 -1.03
CA ARG A 36 18.94 2.16 -1.37
C ARG A 36 18.18 3.17 -2.23
N LEU A 37 17.40 2.69 -3.21
CA LEU A 37 16.54 3.56 -4.00
C LEU A 37 15.44 4.20 -3.15
N ALA A 38 14.79 3.46 -2.25
CA ALA A 38 13.77 3.99 -1.37
C ALA A 38 14.34 5.12 -0.46
N LYS A 39 15.54 4.95 0.08
CA LYS A 39 16.26 6.02 0.83
C LYS A 39 16.56 7.21 -0.05
N LYS A 40 17.15 6.98 -1.23
CA LYS A 40 17.55 8.04 -2.18
C LYS A 40 16.37 8.93 -2.58
N TYR A 41 15.20 8.35 -2.76
CA TYR A 41 13.98 9.04 -3.18
C TYR A 41 13.04 9.39 -2.02
N ASN A 42 13.47 9.19 -0.77
CA ASN A 42 12.69 9.49 0.42
C ASN A 42 11.28 8.84 0.41
N CYS A 43 11.20 7.59 -0.02
CA CYS A 43 9.93 6.88 -0.03
C CYS A 43 9.35 6.71 1.39
N ALA A 44 8.03 6.55 1.51
CA ALA A 44 7.39 6.32 2.81
C ALA A 44 7.77 4.96 3.39
N ALA A 45 7.79 3.92 2.55
CA ALA A 45 8.19 2.57 2.94
C ALA A 45 8.88 1.84 1.78
N PHE A 46 9.61 0.77 2.12
CA PHE A 46 10.07 -0.23 1.17
C PHE A 46 9.43 -1.58 1.49
N TYR A 47 8.86 -2.24 0.46
CA TYR A 47 8.12 -3.50 0.59
C TYR A 47 8.85 -4.66 -0.07
N ALA A 48 9.01 -5.74 0.71
CA ALA A 48 9.25 -7.09 0.20
C ALA A 48 7.96 -7.95 0.29
N ALA A 49 7.90 -9.02 -0.51
CA ALA A 49 6.73 -9.89 -0.55
C ALA A 49 6.61 -10.83 0.67
N THR A 50 7.70 -11.02 1.43
CA THR A 50 7.77 -11.98 2.55
C THR A 50 8.61 -11.46 3.71
N ASN A 51 8.41 -12.01 4.89
CA ASN A 51 9.19 -11.70 6.11
C ASN A 51 10.68 -12.09 5.97
N PHE A 52 11.01 -13.03 5.08
CA PHE A 52 12.38 -13.54 4.90
C PHE A 52 13.41 -12.43 4.66
N TRP A 53 13.02 -11.36 3.98
CA TRP A 53 13.93 -10.26 3.62
C TRP A 53 14.05 -9.16 4.70
N LEU A 54 13.28 -9.23 5.78
CA LEU A 54 13.31 -8.20 6.83
C LEU A 54 14.71 -7.92 7.40
N PRO A 55 15.56 -8.94 7.71
CA PRO A 55 16.91 -8.65 8.23
C PRO A 55 17.74 -7.79 7.27
N VAL A 56 17.70 -8.09 5.97
CA VAL A 56 18.41 -7.32 4.94
C VAL A 56 17.84 -5.90 4.82
N MET A 57 16.51 -5.77 4.88
CA MET A 57 15.83 -4.47 4.81
C MET A 57 16.19 -3.59 6.02
N LEU A 58 16.21 -4.16 7.22
CA LEU A 58 16.57 -3.43 8.45
C LEU A 58 18.00 -2.91 8.40
N GLU A 59 18.95 -3.74 7.95
CA GLU A 59 20.35 -3.32 7.74
C GLU A 59 20.44 -2.16 6.75
N GLU A 60 19.85 -2.30 5.55
CA GLU A 60 19.97 -1.29 4.50
C GLU A 60 19.20 0.01 4.79
N LEU A 61 18.09 -0.08 5.54
CA LEU A 61 17.26 1.09 5.87
C LEU A 61 17.72 1.80 7.16
N GLU A 62 18.73 1.27 7.84
CA GLU A 62 19.26 1.89 9.07
C GLU A 62 19.59 3.37 8.87
N GLY A 63 19.27 4.19 9.88
CA GLY A 63 19.50 5.64 9.85
C GLY A 63 18.60 6.42 8.90
N SER A 64 17.53 5.78 8.34
CA SER A 64 16.51 6.46 7.54
C SER A 64 15.14 6.38 8.19
N ASP A 65 14.20 7.18 7.71
CA ASP A 65 12.80 7.14 8.11
C ASP A 65 11.91 6.34 7.11
N VAL A 66 12.53 5.62 6.18
CA VAL A 66 11.84 4.68 5.28
C VAL A 66 11.44 3.44 6.07
N LEU A 67 10.14 3.15 6.12
CA LEU A 67 9.64 2.03 6.91
C LEU A 67 9.95 0.68 6.23
N PRO A 68 10.58 -0.28 6.95
CA PRO A 68 10.64 -1.67 6.49
C PRO A 68 9.25 -2.27 6.52
N ALA A 69 8.78 -2.79 5.38
CA ALA A 69 7.40 -3.18 5.18
C ALA A 69 7.27 -4.52 4.45
N VAL A 70 6.24 -5.30 4.79
CA VAL A 70 6.00 -6.61 4.20
C VAL A 70 4.53 -6.83 3.82
N GLY A 71 4.31 -7.67 2.80
CA GLY A 71 3.02 -8.24 2.49
C GLY A 71 2.79 -9.51 3.33
N LEU A 72 1.58 -9.68 3.83
CA LEU A 72 1.17 -10.80 4.67
C LEU A 72 0.03 -11.57 4.01
N ASP A 73 0.09 -12.91 4.06
CA ASP A 73 -0.77 -13.80 3.28
C ASP A 73 -0.81 -13.41 1.80
N PHE A 74 0.34 -12.95 1.33
CA PHE A 74 0.49 -12.30 0.03
C PHE A 74 0.86 -13.29 -1.07
N PRO A 75 0.22 -13.26 -2.27
CA PRO A 75 -0.80 -12.28 -2.65
C PRO A 75 -2.26 -12.77 -2.54
N PHE A 76 -2.50 -13.94 -1.99
CA PHE A 76 -3.78 -14.65 -2.16
C PHE A 76 -4.84 -14.36 -1.09
N GLY A 77 -4.45 -14.06 0.14
CA GLY A 77 -5.36 -13.70 1.23
C GLY A 77 -6.24 -14.84 1.74
N GLY A 78 -5.94 -16.08 1.39
CA GLY A 78 -6.80 -17.24 1.64
C GLY A 78 -6.55 -18.01 2.94
N ASN A 79 -5.56 -17.61 3.74
CA ASN A 79 -5.26 -18.27 5.00
C ASN A 79 -6.30 -17.99 6.09
N THR A 80 -6.28 -18.82 7.14
CA THR A 80 -7.11 -18.61 8.32
C THR A 80 -6.68 -17.37 9.11
N ALA A 81 -7.59 -16.78 9.89
CA ALA A 81 -7.29 -15.66 10.79
C ALA A 81 -6.10 -15.96 11.71
N TYR A 82 -5.99 -17.20 12.20
CA TYR A 82 -4.88 -17.67 13.04
C TYR A 82 -3.52 -17.57 12.31
N MET A 83 -3.44 -18.09 11.08
CA MET A 83 -2.19 -18.06 10.30
C MET A 83 -1.79 -16.63 9.94
N LYS A 84 -2.74 -15.78 9.59
CA LYS A 84 -2.50 -14.35 9.34
C LYS A 84 -1.96 -13.63 10.58
N ALA A 85 -2.52 -13.91 11.75
CA ALA A 85 -2.02 -13.36 13.02
C ALA A 85 -0.58 -13.83 13.31
N MET A 86 -0.29 -15.12 13.17
CA MET A 86 1.04 -15.68 13.39
C MET A 86 2.10 -15.08 12.46
N GLU A 87 1.79 -14.95 11.17
CA GLU A 87 2.69 -14.31 10.20
C GLU A 87 2.93 -12.83 10.55
N THR A 88 1.88 -12.15 11.01
CA THR A 88 1.95 -10.74 11.44
C THR A 88 2.83 -10.60 12.68
N GLU A 89 2.64 -11.44 13.69
CA GLU A 89 3.46 -11.43 14.91
C GLU A 89 4.94 -11.69 14.60
N GLU A 90 5.23 -12.64 13.70
CA GLU A 90 6.59 -12.91 13.27
C GLU A 90 7.19 -11.66 12.59
N ALA A 91 6.49 -11.05 11.64
CA ALA A 91 6.94 -9.83 10.98
C ALA A 91 7.26 -8.70 11.98
N VAL A 92 6.39 -8.51 12.97
CA VAL A 92 6.58 -7.49 14.02
C VAL A 92 7.81 -7.82 14.87
N LYS A 93 7.97 -9.09 15.31
CA LYS A 93 9.15 -9.54 16.06
C LYS A 93 10.45 -9.38 15.27
N MET A 94 10.40 -9.59 13.96
CA MET A 94 11.52 -9.37 13.05
C MET A 94 11.80 -7.90 12.74
N GLY A 95 10.94 -6.96 13.18
CA GLY A 95 11.18 -5.51 13.08
C GLY A 95 10.42 -4.79 11.97
N ALA A 96 9.45 -5.41 11.32
CA ALA A 96 8.57 -4.71 10.36
C ALA A 96 7.86 -3.53 11.02
N LYS A 97 7.71 -2.43 10.29
CA LYS A 97 7.05 -1.20 10.75
C LYS A 97 5.78 -0.87 9.96
N ALA A 98 5.61 -1.48 8.80
CA ALA A 98 4.38 -1.40 8.01
C ALA A 98 4.00 -2.79 7.50
N LEU A 99 2.72 -3.10 7.58
CA LEU A 99 2.16 -4.44 7.40
C LEU A 99 0.96 -4.34 6.45
N ASP A 100 1.05 -4.98 5.28
CA ASP A 100 -0.03 -5.00 4.27
C ASP A 100 -0.64 -6.41 4.21
N ILE A 101 -1.78 -6.65 4.88
CA ILE A 101 -2.50 -7.92 4.79
C ILE A 101 -3.36 -7.99 3.53
N VAL A 102 -3.51 -9.19 2.96
CA VAL A 102 -4.52 -9.43 1.91
C VAL A 102 -5.81 -9.94 2.54
N MET A 103 -6.94 -9.27 2.25
CA MET A 103 -8.27 -9.69 2.72
C MET A 103 -8.68 -11.02 2.10
N ASN A 104 -9.38 -11.86 2.86
CA ASN A 104 -10.05 -13.03 2.28
C ASN A 104 -11.29 -12.59 1.48
N ILE A 105 -11.05 -12.20 0.23
CA ILE A 105 -12.14 -11.77 -0.66
C ILE A 105 -13.11 -12.90 -1.01
N GLY A 106 -12.70 -14.15 -0.91
CA GLY A 106 -13.60 -15.29 -1.06
C GLY A 106 -14.68 -15.33 0.04
N ALA A 107 -14.27 -15.06 1.29
CA ALA A 107 -15.20 -14.92 2.41
C ALA A 107 -16.10 -13.68 2.23
N LEU A 108 -15.52 -12.53 1.84
CA LEU A 108 -16.27 -11.30 1.57
C LEU A 108 -17.36 -11.53 0.51
N ARG A 109 -17.01 -12.08 -0.64
CA ARG A 109 -17.93 -12.38 -1.75
C ARG A 109 -19.00 -13.41 -1.38
N SER A 110 -18.69 -14.30 -0.45
CA SER A 110 -19.66 -15.23 0.13
C SER A 110 -20.54 -14.60 1.22
N LYS A 111 -20.39 -13.30 1.48
CA LYS A 111 -21.06 -12.57 2.57
C LYS A 111 -20.79 -13.17 3.96
N ASN A 112 -19.69 -13.91 4.11
CA ASN A 112 -19.21 -14.40 5.39
C ASN A 112 -18.44 -13.30 6.12
N TYR A 113 -19.14 -12.21 6.44
CA TYR A 113 -18.58 -11.03 7.07
C TYR A 113 -17.91 -11.33 8.41
N LYS A 114 -18.49 -12.28 9.17
CA LYS A 114 -17.92 -12.70 10.45
C LYS A 114 -16.47 -13.21 10.29
N ALA A 115 -16.18 -14.03 9.28
CA ALA A 115 -14.83 -14.53 9.04
C ALA A 115 -13.87 -13.40 8.65
N VAL A 116 -14.33 -12.40 7.87
CA VAL A 116 -13.53 -11.23 7.51
C VAL A 116 -13.28 -10.33 8.72
N GLU A 117 -14.27 -10.12 9.59
CA GLU A 117 -14.10 -9.37 10.84
C GLU A 117 -13.08 -10.05 11.77
N GLU A 118 -13.17 -11.37 11.92
CA GLU A 118 -12.25 -12.16 12.74
C GLU A 118 -10.80 -12.05 12.23
N GLU A 119 -10.57 -12.15 10.92
CA GLU A 119 -9.22 -12.04 10.36
C GLU A 119 -8.64 -10.63 10.49
N LEU A 120 -9.45 -9.59 10.19
CA LEU A 120 -8.97 -8.20 10.27
C LEU A 120 -8.67 -7.80 11.71
N LYS A 121 -9.49 -8.26 12.67
CA LYS A 121 -9.25 -8.06 14.09
C LYS A 121 -7.97 -8.77 14.54
N ALA A 122 -7.82 -10.06 14.19
CA ALA A 122 -6.64 -10.84 14.55
C ALA A 122 -5.35 -10.21 13.98
N PHE A 123 -5.38 -9.75 12.73
CA PHE A 123 -4.29 -9.00 12.12
C PHE A 123 -4.00 -7.69 12.87
N LYS A 124 -5.03 -6.90 13.18
CA LYS A 124 -4.87 -5.61 13.85
C LYS A 124 -4.26 -5.76 15.25
N ASP A 125 -4.72 -6.76 16.00
CA ASP A 125 -4.20 -7.07 17.34
C ASP A 125 -2.73 -7.51 17.26
N ALA A 126 -2.40 -8.42 16.32
CA ALA A 126 -1.05 -8.93 16.09
C ALA A 126 -0.06 -7.85 15.58
N ALA A 127 -0.55 -6.81 14.91
CA ALA A 127 0.28 -5.71 14.40
C ALA A 127 0.89 -4.83 15.51
N ALA A 128 0.46 -4.96 16.78
CA ALA A 128 1.05 -4.34 17.95
C ALA A 128 1.31 -2.83 17.81
N GLY A 129 0.37 -2.10 17.21
CA GLY A 129 0.45 -0.65 17.01
C GLY A 129 1.24 -0.19 15.78
N ASN A 130 1.86 -1.10 15.03
CA ASN A 130 2.54 -0.75 13.77
C ASN A 130 1.53 -0.32 12.68
N LEU A 131 2.04 0.30 11.61
CA LEU A 131 1.24 0.78 10.50
C LEU A 131 0.59 -0.40 9.75
N THR A 132 -0.75 -0.40 9.67
CA THR A 132 -1.52 -1.47 9.05
C THR A 132 -2.21 -1.01 7.77
N LYS A 133 -2.19 -1.85 6.75
CA LYS A 133 -2.92 -1.66 5.50
C LYS A 133 -3.60 -2.97 5.11
N CYS A 134 -4.77 -2.91 4.47
CA CYS A 134 -5.50 -4.08 3.99
C CYS A 134 -5.74 -3.98 2.49
N ILE A 135 -5.35 -5.02 1.77
CA ILE A 135 -5.48 -5.14 0.31
C ILE A 135 -6.83 -5.78 -0.01
N LEU A 136 -7.66 -5.07 -0.76
CA LEU A 136 -8.97 -5.52 -1.21
C LEU A 136 -8.92 -6.35 -2.50
N GLU A 137 -7.89 -6.19 -3.33
CA GLU A 137 -7.80 -6.76 -4.67
C GLU A 137 -9.04 -6.45 -5.52
N VAL A 138 -9.33 -5.15 -5.65
CA VAL A 138 -10.59 -4.59 -6.15
C VAL A 138 -11.05 -5.09 -7.54
N ASN A 139 -10.12 -5.55 -8.39
CA ASN A 139 -10.45 -6.07 -9.71
C ASN A 139 -11.27 -7.38 -9.68
N PHE A 140 -11.33 -8.07 -8.54
CA PHE A 140 -12.17 -9.26 -8.35
C PHE A 140 -13.51 -8.96 -7.67
N LEU A 141 -13.78 -7.71 -7.34
CA LEU A 141 -14.92 -7.29 -6.53
C LEU A 141 -15.87 -6.40 -7.33
N THR A 142 -17.17 -6.48 -7.02
CA THR A 142 -18.17 -5.50 -7.43
C THR A 142 -18.04 -4.23 -6.59
N ASP A 143 -18.68 -3.13 -7.02
CA ASP A 143 -18.68 -1.87 -6.26
C ASP A 143 -19.29 -2.05 -4.86
N GLU A 144 -20.33 -2.88 -4.71
CA GLU A 144 -20.93 -3.21 -3.41
C GLU A 144 -19.93 -3.96 -2.52
N GLU A 145 -19.24 -4.97 -3.06
CA GLU A 145 -18.22 -5.75 -2.33
C GLU A 145 -17.01 -4.88 -1.93
N ILE A 146 -16.59 -3.95 -2.80
CA ILE A 146 -15.54 -2.95 -2.48
C ILE A 146 -15.99 -2.08 -1.31
N ALA A 147 -17.23 -1.56 -1.36
CA ALA A 147 -17.77 -0.73 -0.30
C ALA A 147 -17.87 -1.49 1.03
N ASP A 148 -18.33 -2.75 1.02
CA ASP A 148 -18.42 -3.56 2.23
C ASP A 148 -17.04 -3.86 2.81
N GLY A 149 -16.07 -4.25 1.98
CA GLY A 149 -14.68 -4.44 2.42
C GLY A 149 -14.07 -3.17 3.03
N CYS A 150 -14.33 -2.00 2.44
CA CYS A 150 -13.89 -0.71 2.99
C CYS A 150 -14.50 -0.41 4.37
N LYS A 151 -15.79 -0.67 4.57
CA LYS A 151 -16.43 -0.52 5.88
C LYS A 151 -15.80 -1.43 6.92
N MET A 152 -15.54 -2.69 6.58
CA MET A 152 -14.90 -3.66 7.48
C MET A 152 -13.48 -3.25 7.86
N ILE A 153 -12.69 -2.72 6.91
CA ILE A 153 -11.35 -2.15 7.15
C ILE A 153 -11.43 -0.99 8.15
N ARG A 154 -12.38 -0.08 7.97
CA ARG A 154 -12.64 1.04 8.87
C ARG A 154 -13.00 0.56 10.28
N ASP A 155 -13.95 -0.37 10.37
CA ASP A 155 -14.50 -0.84 11.64
C ASP A 155 -13.47 -1.69 12.43
N ALA A 156 -12.51 -2.33 11.73
CA ALA A 156 -11.36 -2.98 12.34
C ALA A 156 -10.24 -2.01 12.78
N GLY A 157 -10.35 -0.70 12.50
CA GLY A 157 -9.36 0.31 12.87
C GLY A 157 -8.03 0.18 12.10
N ILE A 158 -8.06 -0.36 10.88
CA ILE A 158 -6.89 -0.46 10.00
C ILE A 158 -6.62 0.93 9.38
N HIS A 159 -5.33 1.30 9.30
CA HIS A 159 -4.95 2.66 8.89
C HIS A 159 -5.17 2.96 7.40
N TYR A 160 -5.04 1.95 6.53
CA TYR A 160 -5.19 2.13 5.08
C TYR A 160 -6.05 1.04 4.46
N ALA A 161 -6.94 1.44 3.56
CA ALA A 161 -7.51 0.57 2.54
C ALA A 161 -6.65 0.66 1.27
N LYS A 162 -6.19 -0.49 0.77
CA LYS A 162 -5.31 -0.59 -0.40
C LYS A 162 -6.04 -1.31 -1.53
N THR A 163 -5.93 -0.78 -2.74
CA THR A 163 -6.65 -1.31 -3.90
C THR A 163 -6.25 -2.75 -4.26
N SER A 164 -4.95 -2.99 -4.47
CA SER A 164 -4.50 -4.24 -5.12
C SER A 164 -3.11 -4.67 -4.65
N SER A 165 -2.80 -5.96 -4.84
CA SER A 165 -1.48 -6.56 -4.58
C SER A 165 -0.44 -6.19 -5.64
N GLY A 166 -0.88 -5.97 -6.88
CA GLY A 166 -0.03 -5.81 -8.06
C GLY A 166 0.39 -7.13 -8.73
N GLN A 167 -0.12 -8.26 -8.25
CA GLN A 167 0.13 -9.59 -8.84
C GLN A 167 -0.95 -9.98 -9.86
N PHE A 168 -2.08 -9.32 -9.81
CA PHE A 168 -3.21 -9.49 -10.71
C PHE A 168 -3.46 -8.21 -11.51
N GLU A 169 -4.65 -8.08 -12.11
CA GLU A 169 -5.05 -6.85 -12.79
C GLU A 169 -5.25 -5.71 -11.79
N GLY A 170 -4.80 -4.52 -12.17
CA GLY A 170 -4.82 -3.37 -11.29
C GLY A 170 -6.17 -2.67 -11.20
N PRO A 171 -6.28 -1.66 -10.31
CA PRO A 171 -7.52 -0.92 -10.11
C PRO A 171 -7.85 0.00 -11.28
N THR A 172 -9.14 0.24 -11.50
CA THR A 172 -9.60 1.39 -12.29
C THR A 172 -9.79 2.62 -11.40
N MET A 173 -9.95 3.79 -12.04
CA MET A 173 -10.28 5.02 -11.31
C MET A 173 -11.66 4.93 -10.65
N GLU A 174 -12.62 4.30 -11.32
CA GLU A 174 -13.99 4.11 -10.82
C GLU A 174 -13.98 3.30 -9.52
N GLN A 175 -13.27 2.18 -9.48
CA GLN A 175 -13.12 1.35 -8.27
C GLN A 175 -12.47 2.13 -7.12
N PHE A 176 -11.44 2.92 -7.42
CA PHE A 176 -10.83 3.80 -6.42
C PHE A 176 -11.82 4.85 -5.89
N LEU A 177 -12.65 5.44 -6.74
CA LEU A 177 -13.65 6.41 -6.33
C LEU A 177 -14.75 5.79 -5.45
N VAL A 178 -15.12 4.53 -5.66
CA VAL A 178 -15.99 3.77 -4.73
C VAL A 178 -15.37 3.69 -3.34
N MET A 179 -14.08 3.32 -3.24
CA MET A 179 -13.37 3.28 -1.95
C MET A 179 -13.35 4.65 -1.28
N LYS A 180 -13.03 5.70 -2.05
CA LYS A 180 -12.95 7.08 -1.56
C LYS A 180 -14.29 7.58 -1.00
N GLU A 181 -15.38 7.37 -1.74
CA GLU A 181 -16.70 7.82 -1.27
C GLU A 181 -17.17 7.02 -0.04
N THR A 182 -16.91 5.71 -0.03
CA THR A 182 -17.26 4.84 1.11
C THR A 182 -16.53 5.25 2.40
N LEU A 183 -15.27 5.65 2.30
CA LEU A 183 -14.44 6.00 3.46
C LEU A 183 -14.43 7.49 3.79
N LYS A 184 -15.23 8.29 3.09
CA LYS A 184 -15.34 9.73 3.32
C LYS A 184 -15.74 10.05 4.75
N GLY A 185 -14.97 10.92 5.39
CA GLY A 185 -15.19 11.31 6.78
C GLY A 185 -14.66 10.33 7.82
N SER A 186 -14.00 9.25 7.41
CA SER A 186 -13.26 8.37 8.31
C SER A 186 -11.76 8.73 8.36
N ASP A 187 -11.04 8.16 9.32
CA ASP A 187 -9.58 8.32 9.46
C ASP A 187 -8.79 7.34 8.57
N VAL A 188 -9.47 6.44 7.86
CA VAL A 188 -8.83 5.46 6.97
C VAL A 188 -8.31 6.16 5.73
N LYS A 189 -7.02 6.00 5.46
CA LYS A 189 -6.33 6.52 4.29
C LYS A 189 -6.42 5.56 3.12
N LEU A 190 -6.17 6.07 1.91
CA LEU A 190 -6.28 5.32 0.67
C LEU A 190 -4.91 5.10 0.03
N LYS A 191 -4.56 3.83 -0.23
CA LYS A 191 -3.36 3.45 -0.98
C LYS A 191 -3.76 2.83 -2.31
N VAL A 192 -3.22 3.37 -3.40
CA VAL A 192 -3.36 2.78 -4.74
C VAL A 192 -2.11 2.00 -5.07
N ALA A 193 -2.26 0.76 -5.50
CA ALA A 193 -1.17 -0.09 -5.95
C ALA A 193 -1.65 -1.03 -7.07
N GLY A 194 -0.70 -1.67 -7.76
CA GLY A 194 -1.03 -2.65 -8.78
C GLY A 194 -1.43 -2.06 -10.14
N VAL A 195 -1.25 -0.77 -10.36
CA VAL A 195 -1.49 -0.17 -11.66
C VAL A 195 -0.60 -0.84 -12.71
N LYS A 196 -1.21 -1.54 -13.67
CA LYS A 196 -0.54 -2.45 -14.61
C LYS A 196 0.57 -1.79 -15.44
N PHE A 197 0.35 -0.54 -15.81
CA PHE A 197 1.33 0.29 -16.50
C PHE A 197 1.68 1.48 -15.60
N PRO A 198 2.67 1.32 -14.71
CA PRO A 198 3.06 2.38 -13.79
C PRO A 198 3.69 3.53 -14.57
N ARG A 199 2.88 4.54 -14.89
CA ARG A 199 3.31 5.77 -15.55
C ARG A 199 3.06 6.96 -14.63
N PRO A 200 3.88 8.01 -14.71
CA PRO A 200 3.72 9.20 -13.88
C PRO A 200 2.29 9.77 -13.92
N GLN A 201 1.70 9.86 -15.11
CA GLN A 201 0.34 10.35 -15.29
C GLN A 201 -0.66 9.60 -14.41
N ASN A 202 -0.61 8.26 -14.42
CA ASN A 202 -1.52 7.44 -13.62
C ASN A 202 -1.34 7.70 -12.12
N ALA A 203 -0.10 7.72 -11.64
CA ALA A 203 0.19 7.96 -10.23
C ALA A 203 -0.33 9.33 -9.77
N TYR A 204 -0.01 10.38 -10.50
CA TYR A 204 -0.43 11.73 -10.14
C TYR A 204 -1.94 11.95 -10.30
N CYS A 205 -2.61 11.32 -11.29
CA CYS A 205 -4.07 11.33 -11.38
C CYS A 205 -4.72 10.72 -10.14
N PHE A 206 -4.23 9.58 -9.63
CA PHE A 206 -4.76 9.00 -8.39
C PHE A 206 -4.49 9.89 -7.17
N ILE A 207 -3.31 10.49 -7.05
CA ILE A 207 -3.01 11.44 -5.96
C ILE A 207 -3.96 12.65 -6.02
N MET A 208 -4.15 13.24 -7.20
CA MET A 208 -5.09 14.34 -7.40
C MET A 208 -6.54 13.92 -7.15
N ALA A 209 -6.90 12.67 -7.40
CA ALA A 209 -8.19 12.10 -7.05
C ALA A 209 -8.35 11.84 -5.54
N GLY A 210 -7.27 11.90 -4.75
CA GLY A 210 -7.29 11.79 -3.29
C GLY A 210 -6.64 10.54 -2.71
N ALA A 211 -5.78 9.84 -3.48
CA ALA A 211 -4.94 8.80 -2.91
C ALA A 211 -3.88 9.41 -1.98
N ASP A 212 -3.70 8.83 -0.80
CA ASP A 212 -2.69 9.24 0.19
C ASP A 212 -1.32 8.61 -0.09
N LEU A 213 -1.32 7.40 -0.69
CA LEU A 213 -0.11 6.65 -1.03
C LEU A 213 -0.25 5.94 -2.38
N ILE A 214 0.87 5.84 -3.08
CA ILE A 214 1.02 5.04 -4.29
C ILE A 214 2.05 3.93 -4.03
N GLY A 215 1.63 2.66 -4.15
CA GLY A 215 2.53 1.52 -4.10
C GLY A 215 2.98 1.12 -5.50
N THR A 216 4.30 1.17 -5.78
CA THR A 216 4.82 0.86 -7.10
C THR A 216 6.30 0.46 -7.07
N ARG A 217 6.71 -0.42 -8.01
CA ARG A 217 8.13 -0.70 -8.29
C ARG A 217 8.85 0.46 -8.99
N ALA A 218 8.11 1.41 -9.55
CA ALA A 218 8.60 2.50 -10.37
C ALA A 218 8.55 3.86 -9.66
N ALA A 219 8.61 3.90 -8.31
CA ALA A 219 8.58 5.14 -7.56
C ALA A 219 9.64 6.16 -8.01
N PRO A 220 10.91 5.78 -8.29
CA PRO A 220 11.91 6.71 -8.81
C PRO A 220 11.44 7.45 -10.06
N GLN A 221 10.93 6.73 -11.05
CA GLN A 221 10.46 7.31 -12.32
C GLN A 221 9.26 8.25 -12.11
N MET A 222 8.37 7.91 -11.16
CA MET A 222 7.22 8.77 -10.82
C MET A 222 7.68 10.08 -10.19
N ILE A 223 8.61 10.01 -9.23
CA ILE A 223 9.13 11.17 -8.50
C ILE A 223 9.97 12.06 -9.44
N ASP A 224 10.82 11.47 -10.28
CA ASP A 224 11.63 12.23 -11.25
C ASP A 224 10.78 13.02 -12.24
N ALA A 225 9.61 12.48 -12.62
CA ALA A 225 8.70 13.10 -13.56
C ALA A 225 7.84 14.25 -12.97
N LEU A 226 7.98 14.59 -11.68
CA LEU A 226 7.15 15.60 -11.01
C LEU A 226 7.05 16.92 -11.79
N ASP A 227 8.19 17.44 -12.24
CA ASP A 227 8.22 18.74 -12.94
C ASP A 227 7.58 18.65 -14.33
N GLN A 228 7.74 17.51 -15.04
CA GLN A 228 7.06 17.26 -16.30
C GLN A 228 5.53 17.20 -16.12
N MET A 229 5.05 16.62 -15.01
CA MET A 229 3.61 16.56 -14.71
C MET A 229 3.04 17.96 -14.41
N ARG A 230 3.85 18.85 -13.86
CA ARG A 230 3.52 20.28 -13.70
C ARG A 230 3.46 20.99 -15.04
N GLU A 231 4.48 20.81 -15.87
CA GLU A 231 4.60 21.44 -17.18
C GLU A 231 3.43 21.11 -18.11
N ILE A 232 2.99 19.85 -18.13
CA ILE A 232 1.85 19.41 -18.96
C ILE A 232 0.48 19.62 -18.28
N GLY A 233 0.44 20.22 -17.10
CA GLY A 233 -0.80 20.61 -16.41
C GLY A 233 -1.58 19.48 -15.75
N ILE A 234 -0.99 18.28 -15.53
CA ILE A 234 -1.64 17.19 -14.78
C ILE A 234 -1.73 17.54 -13.30
N ILE A 235 -0.73 18.23 -12.78
CA ILE A 235 -0.70 18.72 -11.40
C ILE A 235 -0.44 20.23 -11.37
N PRO A 236 -0.81 20.92 -10.28
CA PRO A 236 -0.59 22.37 -10.17
C PRO A 236 0.90 22.74 -10.27
N PRO A 237 1.22 23.94 -10.79
CA PRO A 237 2.59 24.46 -10.78
C PRO A 237 3.09 24.65 -9.34
N TYR A 238 4.42 24.57 -9.14
CA TYR A 238 5.05 24.80 -7.85
C TYR A 238 4.86 26.25 -7.39
N LYS A 239 4.53 26.45 -6.11
CA LYS A 239 4.25 27.73 -5.48
C LYS A 239 5.10 28.00 -4.24
N GLY A 240 6.08 27.14 -3.97
CA GLY A 240 6.97 27.25 -2.82
C GLY A 240 8.30 27.87 -3.16
#